data_7c38bf604c1bbdc51f58fbfab6664ffe
#
_entry.id   7c38bf604c1bbdc51f58fbfab6664ffe
#
_cell.length_a   1.000
_cell.length_b   1.000
_cell.length_c   1.000
_cell.angle_alpha   90.00
_cell.angle_beta   90.00
_cell.angle_gamma   90.00
#
_symmetry.space_group_name_H-M   'P 1'
#
loop_
_entity.id
_entity.type
_entity.pdbx_description
1 polymer ?
#
loop_
_entity_poly.entity_id
_entity_poly.type
_entity_poly.pdbx_seq_one_letter_code
_entity_poly.pdbx_strand_id
1 'polypeptide(L)'
;MTIDVVYPLGTGSAWNDNELRFSLRSLMRYVEDLGRIIIVGHKPSWLDVASVLHIPMADSKGGKDRNMIRKVLAACDHVSGPFVRMSDDQCVLRSMRFADLPAYGRRAERLGECPTKRWSRNKYHTQQWLAERGLSFHDFDLHCPMPCDPKIFRQMGEESVWQNEKCTINTLYGNMAGLIPHLGDILYYHSPPGCHRKIFSAVRGPMFLNYNNKGLDNRLRYALTVMFPDWSPAETADHSEVFDPNDWIYGRDSRPRIRPEQPQDKSRRRRRQASHASLRAIGPAGRRRLRARRGA
;
A
#
# COMPACT_ATOMS: atom_id res chain seq x y z
N MET A 1 -12.86 -16.59 18.59
CA MET A 1 -13.07 -16.46 17.12
C MET A 1 -11.77 -16.01 16.52
N THR A 2 -11.27 -16.66 15.48
CA THR A 2 -10.05 -16.23 14.75
C THR A 2 -10.44 -15.32 13.60
N ILE A 3 -9.52 -14.40 13.23
CA ILE A 3 -9.73 -13.39 12.18
C ILE A 3 -8.77 -13.65 11.02
N ASP A 4 -9.32 -13.89 9.83
CA ASP A 4 -8.51 -14.08 8.61
C ASP A 4 -7.80 -12.79 8.23
N VAL A 5 -6.61 -12.91 7.61
CA VAL A 5 -5.83 -11.77 7.11
C VAL A 5 -5.64 -11.89 5.61
N VAL A 6 -5.95 -10.81 4.89
CA VAL A 6 -5.88 -10.74 3.43
C VAL A 6 -4.78 -9.79 2.98
N TYR A 7 -3.84 -10.29 2.18
CA TYR A 7 -2.78 -9.53 1.52
C TYR A 7 -3.04 -9.44 0.01
N PRO A 8 -3.45 -8.29 -0.53
CA PRO A 8 -3.52 -8.06 -1.98
C PRO A 8 -2.12 -7.75 -2.53
N LEU A 9 -1.32 -8.78 -2.81
CA LEU A 9 0.09 -8.67 -3.15
C LEU A 9 0.32 -8.35 -4.64
N GLY A 10 1.12 -7.31 -4.92
CA GLY A 10 1.59 -6.95 -6.25
C GLY A 10 3.01 -7.45 -6.54
N THR A 11 3.55 -7.13 -7.72
CA THR A 11 4.93 -7.48 -8.14
C THR A 11 5.92 -6.35 -7.87
N GLY A 12 5.56 -5.37 -7.04
CA GLY A 12 6.29 -4.10 -6.88
C GLY A 12 7.30 -4.05 -5.73
N SER A 13 7.63 -5.19 -5.10
CA SER A 13 8.60 -5.24 -4.00
C SER A 13 9.95 -4.65 -4.40
N ALA A 14 10.54 -3.86 -3.48
CA ALA A 14 11.89 -3.32 -3.60
C ALA A 14 12.95 -4.21 -2.90
N TRP A 15 12.50 -5.30 -2.24
CA TRP A 15 13.35 -6.15 -1.42
C TRP A 15 13.02 -7.65 -1.58
N ASN A 16 12.77 -8.11 -2.81
CA ASN A 16 12.47 -9.51 -3.14
C ASN A 16 11.33 -10.10 -2.27
N ASP A 17 10.26 -9.33 -2.07
CA ASP A 17 9.11 -9.66 -1.24
C ASP A 17 9.44 -9.92 0.25
N ASN A 18 10.63 -9.54 0.74
CA ASN A 18 10.97 -9.67 2.16
C ASN A 18 10.10 -8.76 3.06
N GLU A 19 9.51 -7.70 2.51
CA GLU A 19 8.52 -6.88 3.20
C GLU A 19 7.40 -7.77 3.75
N LEU A 20 6.82 -8.62 2.90
CA LEU A 20 5.79 -9.57 3.31
C LEU A 20 6.30 -10.57 4.35
N ARG A 21 7.54 -11.05 4.22
CA ARG A 21 8.15 -11.99 5.16
C ARG A 21 8.14 -11.42 6.59
N PHE A 22 8.58 -10.19 6.79
CA PHE A 22 8.57 -9.55 8.10
C PHE A 22 7.18 -9.16 8.59
N SER A 23 6.27 -8.83 7.68
CA SER A 23 4.86 -8.65 8.00
C SER A 23 4.27 -9.94 8.59
N LEU A 24 4.46 -11.09 7.92
CA LEU A 24 3.99 -12.41 8.38
C LEU A 24 4.60 -12.82 9.74
N ARG A 25 5.91 -12.64 9.91
CA ARG A 25 6.59 -12.90 11.19
C ARG A 25 6.02 -12.07 12.34
N SER A 26 5.70 -10.80 12.06
CA SER A 26 5.08 -9.92 13.05
C SER A 26 3.66 -10.36 13.44
N LEU A 27 2.87 -10.87 12.48
CA LEU A 27 1.55 -11.45 12.76
C LEU A 27 1.65 -12.65 13.70
N MET A 28 2.50 -13.62 13.34
CA MET A 28 2.69 -14.84 14.14
C MET A 28 3.14 -14.54 15.57
N ARG A 29 3.88 -13.45 15.76
CA ARG A 29 4.41 -13.08 17.05
C ARG A 29 3.42 -12.33 17.94
N TYR A 30 2.54 -11.51 17.35
CA TYR A 30 1.79 -10.52 18.11
C TYR A 30 0.28 -10.59 17.97
N VAL A 31 -0.26 -11.36 17.00
CA VAL A 31 -1.71 -11.44 16.82
C VAL A 31 -2.24 -12.72 17.49
N GLU A 32 -3.05 -12.54 18.53
CA GLU A 32 -3.52 -13.64 19.38
C GLU A 32 -4.67 -14.44 18.76
N ASP A 33 -5.47 -13.79 17.93
CA ASP A 33 -6.64 -14.39 17.27
C ASP A 33 -6.45 -14.56 15.75
N LEU A 34 -5.19 -14.75 15.32
CA LEU A 34 -4.86 -14.94 13.91
C LEU A 34 -5.56 -16.17 13.35
N GLY A 35 -6.33 -15.96 12.28
CA GLY A 35 -6.95 -16.98 11.46
C GLY A 35 -6.06 -17.37 10.27
N ARG A 36 -6.68 -17.66 9.14
CA ARG A 36 -5.96 -18.00 7.91
C ARG A 36 -5.31 -16.77 7.32
N ILE A 37 -4.16 -16.97 6.71
CA ILE A 37 -3.49 -15.95 5.88
C ILE A 37 -3.85 -16.22 4.43
N ILE A 38 -4.42 -15.22 3.76
CA ILE A 38 -4.86 -15.29 2.37
C ILE A 38 -4.04 -14.29 1.56
N ILE A 39 -3.26 -14.78 0.62
CA ILE A 39 -2.43 -13.95 -0.26
C ILE A 39 -3.03 -13.99 -1.65
N VAL A 40 -3.46 -12.84 -2.17
CA VAL A 40 -4.06 -12.72 -3.49
C VAL A 40 -3.13 -11.96 -4.42
N GLY A 41 -2.70 -12.58 -5.49
CA GLY A 41 -1.88 -11.96 -6.51
C GLY A 41 -0.54 -12.63 -6.71
N HIS A 42 0.55 -11.88 -6.59
CA HIS A 42 1.91 -12.39 -6.74
C HIS A 42 2.24 -13.45 -5.68
N LYS A 43 3.01 -14.45 -6.08
CA LYS A 43 3.54 -15.48 -5.18
C LYS A 43 5.05 -15.29 -5.05
N PRO A 44 5.56 -14.90 -3.87
CA PRO A 44 6.99 -14.94 -3.59
C PRO A 44 7.58 -16.35 -3.77
N SER A 45 8.83 -16.45 -4.23
CA SER A 45 9.52 -17.75 -4.44
C SER A 45 9.64 -18.56 -3.13
N TRP A 46 9.81 -17.86 -2.03
CA TRP A 46 9.99 -18.43 -0.69
C TRP A 46 8.67 -18.74 0.04
N LEU A 47 7.51 -18.47 -0.55
CA LEU A 47 6.22 -18.66 0.12
C LEU A 47 5.80 -20.13 0.14
N ASP A 48 5.62 -20.68 1.33
CA ASP A 48 5.02 -22.01 1.52
C ASP A 48 3.49 -21.94 1.44
N VAL A 49 2.96 -22.43 0.34
CA VAL A 49 1.50 -22.46 0.08
C VAL A 49 0.75 -23.52 0.89
N ALA A 50 1.45 -24.41 1.61
CA ALA A 50 0.79 -25.33 2.54
C ALA A 50 0.30 -24.62 3.81
N SER A 51 0.98 -23.52 4.18
CA SER A 51 0.68 -22.75 5.39
C SER A 51 -0.20 -21.52 5.15
N VAL A 52 -0.48 -21.15 3.88
CA VAL A 52 -1.30 -19.99 3.51
C VAL A 52 -2.23 -20.33 2.34
N LEU A 53 -3.36 -19.67 2.25
CA LEU A 53 -4.20 -19.75 1.04
C LEU A 53 -3.66 -18.76 0.00
N HIS A 54 -3.10 -19.26 -1.09
CA HIS A 54 -2.66 -18.42 -2.21
C HIS A 54 -3.70 -18.44 -3.34
N ILE A 55 -4.16 -17.26 -3.76
CA ILE A 55 -5.08 -17.05 -4.88
C ILE A 55 -4.32 -16.32 -5.97
N PRO A 56 -3.90 -16.99 -7.06
CA PRO A 56 -3.14 -16.35 -8.12
C PRO A 56 -4.00 -15.34 -8.89
N MET A 57 -3.53 -14.10 -9.00
CA MET A 57 -4.20 -13.03 -9.76
C MET A 57 -3.18 -12.03 -10.30
N ALA A 58 -3.14 -11.86 -11.61
CA ALA A 58 -2.30 -10.87 -12.25
C ALA A 58 -2.84 -9.45 -12.06
N ASP A 59 -1.94 -8.48 -11.96
CA ASP A 59 -2.31 -7.07 -12.02
C ASP A 59 -2.84 -6.72 -13.41
N SER A 60 -3.97 -6.03 -13.46
CA SER A 60 -4.51 -5.47 -14.70
C SER A 60 -3.85 -4.12 -15.02
N LYS A 61 -3.99 -3.68 -16.27
CA LYS A 61 -3.71 -2.28 -16.62
C LYS A 61 -4.61 -1.39 -15.78
N GLY A 62 -4.03 -0.56 -14.91
CA GLY A 62 -4.79 0.32 -14.03
C GLY A 62 -4.00 0.77 -12.81
N GLY A 63 -4.63 1.56 -11.95
CA GLY A 63 -4.03 2.05 -10.72
C GLY A 63 -3.82 0.97 -9.67
N LYS A 64 -2.91 1.26 -8.71
CA LYS A 64 -2.60 0.35 -7.59
C LYS A 64 -3.87 0.01 -6.79
N ASP A 65 -4.67 1.01 -6.42
CA ASP A 65 -5.89 0.82 -5.63
C ASP A 65 -6.90 -0.08 -6.34
N ARG A 66 -7.08 0.10 -7.67
CA ARG A 66 -7.96 -0.77 -8.46
C ARG A 66 -7.55 -2.24 -8.40
N ASN A 67 -6.25 -2.52 -8.54
CA ASN A 67 -5.75 -3.89 -8.43
C ASN A 67 -5.91 -4.45 -7.02
N MET A 68 -5.69 -3.63 -5.98
CA MET A 68 -5.94 -4.04 -4.60
C MET A 68 -7.42 -4.39 -4.37
N ILE A 69 -8.36 -3.55 -4.84
CA ILE A 69 -9.80 -3.80 -4.69
C ILE A 69 -10.18 -5.13 -5.36
N ARG A 70 -9.74 -5.37 -6.61
CA ARG A 70 -10.00 -6.63 -7.32
C ARG A 70 -9.50 -7.86 -6.55
N LYS A 71 -8.31 -7.77 -5.97
CA LYS A 71 -7.71 -8.86 -5.20
C LYS A 71 -8.47 -9.13 -3.90
N VAL A 72 -8.88 -8.07 -3.19
CA VAL A 72 -9.67 -8.22 -1.97
C VAL A 72 -11.08 -8.76 -2.28
N LEU A 73 -11.70 -8.35 -3.39
CA LEU A 73 -12.96 -8.92 -3.84
C LEU A 73 -12.85 -10.43 -4.08
N ALA A 74 -11.77 -10.87 -4.74
CA ALA A 74 -11.52 -12.30 -4.92
C ALA A 74 -11.31 -13.03 -3.58
N ALA A 75 -10.67 -12.40 -2.60
CA ALA A 75 -10.52 -12.97 -1.25
C ALA A 75 -11.85 -13.11 -0.52
N CYS A 76 -12.84 -12.24 -0.80
CA CYS A 76 -14.15 -12.28 -0.15
C CYS A 76 -14.91 -13.60 -0.36
N ASP A 77 -14.59 -14.36 -1.40
CA ASP A 77 -15.19 -15.68 -1.66
C ASP A 77 -14.57 -16.81 -0.81
N HIS A 78 -13.47 -16.51 -0.14
CA HIS A 78 -12.70 -17.46 0.65
C HIS A 78 -12.72 -17.18 2.16
N VAL A 79 -13.13 -16.00 2.59
CA VAL A 79 -13.27 -15.66 4.02
C VAL A 79 -14.65 -16.05 4.53
N SER A 80 -14.74 -16.51 5.77
CA SER A 80 -16.01 -16.94 6.39
C SER A 80 -16.73 -15.82 7.15
N GLY A 81 -16.10 -14.68 7.35
CA GLY A 81 -16.62 -13.56 8.13
C GLY A 81 -15.71 -12.33 8.05
N PRO A 82 -15.78 -11.44 9.04
CA PRO A 82 -14.89 -10.29 9.11
C PRO A 82 -13.41 -10.71 9.01
N PHE A 83 -12.62 -9.91 8.34
CA PHE A 83 -11.20 -10.15 8.11
C PHE A 83 -10.40 -8.84 8.23
N VAL A 84 -9.09 -8.94 8.32
CA VAL A 84 -8.20 -7.77 8.28
C VAL A 84 -7.47 -7.74 6.94
N ARG A 85 -7.59 -6.62 6.22
CA ARG A 85 -6.75 -6.34 5.06
C ARG A 85 -5.43 -5.70 5.49
N MET A 86 -4.32 -6.29 5.08
CA MET A 86 -2.98 -5.77 5.29
C MET A 86 -2.23 -5.52 3.98
N SER A 87 -1.20 -4.70 4.05
CA SER A 87 -0.17 -4.58 3.01
C SER A 87 1.12 -5.23 3.47
N ASP A 88 1.95 -5.64 2.52
CA ASP A 88 3.25 -6.29 2.75
C ASP A 88 4.24 -5.47 3.59
N ASP A 89 4.13 -4.16 3.55
CA ASP A 89 4.97 -3.17 4.23
C ASP A 89 4.38 -2.70 5.59
N GLN A 90 3.55 -3.54 6.23
CA GLN A 90 2.94 -3.30 7.55
C GLN A 90 3.35 -4.40 8.54
N CYS A 91 3.90 -4.01 9.70
CA CYS A 91 4.24 -4.94 10.78
C CYS A 91 3.49 -4.59 12.06
N VAL A 92 3.01 -5.63 12.76
CA VAL A 92 2.45 -5.51 14.12
C VAL A 92 3.61 -5.45 15.11
N LEU A 93 3.57 -4.54 16.08
CA LEU A 93 4.66 -4.31 17.04
C LEU A 93 4.33 -4.75 18.47
N ARG A 94 3.07 -5.06 18.77
CA ARG A 94 2.59 -5.38 20.12
C ARG A 94 1.49 -6.43 20.06
N SER A 95 1.36 -7.21 21.13
CA SER A 95 0.27 -8.19 21.28
C SER A 95 -1.08 -7.49 21.16
N MET A 96 -1.94 -8.04 20.32
CA MET A 96 -3.28 -7.56 20.08
C MET A 96 -4.19 -8.65 19.52
N ARG A 97 -5.50 -8.39 19.59
CA ARG A 97 -6.48 -9.19 18.88
C ARG A 97 -7.00 -8.39 17.69
N PHE A 98 -7.08 -8.99 16.54
CA PHE A 98 -7.64 -8.36 15.34
C PHE A 98 -9.16 -8.16 15.44
N ALA A 99 -9.84 -8.94 16.27
CA ALA A 99 -11.25 -8.69 16.60
C ALA A 99 -11.48 -7.30 17.23
N ASP A 100 -10.46 -6.74 17.90
CA ASP A 100 -10.53 -5.45 18.57
C ASP A 100 -9.84 -4.33 17.77
N LEU A 101 -9.42 -4.61 16.51
CA LEU A 101 -8.72 -3.66 15.65
C LEU A 101 -9.63 -2.47 15.29
N PRO A 102 -9.29 -1.24 15.71
CA PRO A 102 -10.05 -0.07 15.29
C PRO A 102 -9.73 0.32 13.83
N ALA A 103 -10.67 0.97 13.18
CA ALA A 103 -10.42 1.58 11.88
C ALA A 103 -9.62 2.87 12.05
N TYR A 104 -8.32 2.82 11.75
CA TYR A 104 -7.47 3.99 11.85
C TYR A 104 -7.79 5.01 10.75
N GLY A 105 -8.05 6.25 11.17
CA GLY A 105 -8.46 7.30 10.26
C GLY A 105 -8.47 8.68 10.89
N ARG A 106 -8.79 9.69 10.08
CA ARG A 106 -8.99 11.07 10.51
C ARG A 106 -10.39 11.52 10.16
N ARG A 107 -11.06 12.16 11.11
CA ARG A 107 -12.35 12.79 10.82
C ARG A 107 -12.19 13.91 9.81
N ALA A 108 -13.13 14.00 8.87
CA ALA A 108 -13.27 15.12 7.96
C ALA A 108 -14.69 15.66 8.10
N GLU A 109 -14.81 16.98 8.31
CA GLU A 109 -16.10 17.68 8.48
C GLU A 109 -16.46 18.46 7.22
N ARG A 110 -15.45 18.77 6.39
CA ARG A 110 -15.62 19.48 5.12
C ARG A 110 -14.61 18.98 4.09
N LEU A 111 -15.00 19.03 2.83
CA LEU A 111 -14.06 18.84 1.73
C LEU A 111 -13.16 20.07 1.63
N GLY A 112 -11.85 19.83 1.53
CA GLY A 112 -10.88 20.87 1.22
C GLY A 112 -10.86 21.20 -0.28
N GLU A 113 -9.88 21.98 -0.70
CA GLU A 113 -9.59 22.22 -2.12
C GLU A 113 -8.97 20.99 -2.77
N CYS A 114 -9.20 20.82 -4.08
CA CYS A 114 -8.63 19.72 -4.83
C CYS A 114 -7.10 19.82 -4.91
N PRO A 115 -6.35 18.84 -4.34
CA PRO A 115 -4.90 18.93 -4.27
C PRO A 115 -4.26 18.68 -5.64
N THR A 116 -3.03 19.20 -5.82
CA THR A 116 -2.25 19.01 -7.06
C THR A 116 -1.56 17.65 -7.14
N LYS A 117 -1.14 17.08 -5.99
CA LYS A 117 -0.45 15.77 -5.94
C LYS A 117 -1.43 14.64 -6.30
N ARG A 118 -1.02 13.74 -7.19
CA ARG A 118 -1.87 12.65 -7.73
C ARG A 118 -2.57 11.83 -6.63
N TRP A 119 -1.84 11.35 -5.64
CA TRP A 119 -2.42 10.52 -4.58
C TRP A 119 -3.44 11.29 -3.73
N SER A 120 -3.10 12.51 -3.29
CA SER A 120 -4.02 13.36 -2.52
C SER A 120 -5.27 13.71 -3.34
N ARG A 121 -5.13 13.85 -4.66
CA ARG A 121 -6.24 14.09 -5.58
C ARG A 121 -7.16 12.88 -5.71
N ASN A 122 -6.61 11.65 -5.75
CA ASN A 122 -7.44 10.44 -5.75
C ASN A 122 -8.26 10.33 -4.46
N LYS A 123 -7.65 10.62 -3.31
CA LYS A 123 -8.37 10.68 -2.03
C LYS A 123 -9.47 11.74 -2.05
N TYR A 124 -9.18 12.94 -2.53
CA TYR A 124 -10.16 14.01 -2.69
C TYR A 124 -11.35 13.58 -3.56
N HIS A 125 -11.11 12.96 -4.71
CA HIS A 125 -12.19 12.47 -5.56
C HIS A 125 -13.02 11.35 -4.90
N THR A 126 -12.39 10.48 -4.11
CA THR A 126 -13.11 9.50 -3.31
C THR A 126 -14.02 10.18 -2.29
N GLN A 127 -13.51 11.15 -1.56
CA GLN A 127 -14.27 11.91 -0.58
C GLN A 127 -15.41 12.72 -1.20
N GLN A 128 -15.16 13.34 -2.36
CA GLN A 128 -16.19 14.05 -3.15
C GLN A 128 -17.32 13.10 -3.56
N TRP A 129 -16.98 11.95 -4.11
CA TRP A 129 -17.95 10.92 -4.52
C TRP A 129 -18.83 10.45 -3.37
N LEU A 130 -18.23 10.27 -2.18
CA LEU A 130 -18.95 9.90 -0.95
C LEU A 130 -19.90 11.02 -0.50
N ALA A 131 -19.42 12.26 -0.45
CA ALA A 131 -20.21 13.42 -0.06
C ALA A 131 -21.41 13.65 -0.97
N GLU A 132 -21.27 13.49 -2.30
CA GLU A 132 -22.35 13.58 -3.28
C GLU A 132 -23.47 12.55 -3.05
N ARG A 133 -23.18 11.47 -2.29
CA ARG A 133 -24.14 10.42 -1.89
C ARG A 133 -24.64 10.54 -0.47
N GLY A 134 -24.31 11.64 0.22
CA GLY A 134 -24.70 11.86 1.62
C GLY A 134 -23.99 10.92 2.60
N LEU A 135 -22.90 10.25 2.19
CA LEU A 135 -22.09 9.41 3.05
C LEU A 135 -21.04 10.24 3.78
N SER A 136 -20.54 9.72 4.90
CA SER A 136 -19.35 10.28 5.52
C SER A 136 -18.15 10.20 4.55
N PHE A 137 -17.16 11.08 4.72
CA PHE A 137 -15.99 11.15 3.83
C PHE A 137 -14.69 11.32 4.63
N HIS A 138 -14.60 10.58 5.73
CA HIS A 138 -13.42 10.53 6.58
C HIS A 138 -12.19 9.96 5.83
N ASP A 139 -11.01 10.34 6.26
CA ASP A 139 -9.73 9.87 5.69
C ASP A 139 -9.26 8.60 6.41
N PHE A 140 -9.38 7.44 5.77
CA PHE A 140 -8.87 6.16 6.29
C PHE A 140 -7.54 5.74 5.64
N ASP A 141 -6.92 6.58 4.80
CA ASP A 141 -5.67 6.25 4.12
C ASP A 141 -4.42 6.57 4.97
N LEU A 142 -4.38 6.05 6.20
CA LEU A 142 -3.24 6.17 7.10
C LEU A 142 -2.21 5.04 6.93
N HIS A 143 -2.35 4.23 5.88
CA HIS A 143 -1.48 3.09 5.60
C HIS A 143 -1.41 2.08 6.75
N CYS A 144 -2.55 1.70 7.30
CA CYS A 144 -2.69 0.78 8.41
C CYS A 144 -3.49 -0.46 8.01
N PRO A 145 -3.39 -1.55 8.79
CA PRO A 145 -4.34 -2.64 8.69
C PRO A 145 -5.78 -2.13 8.78
N MET A 146 -6.68 -2.71 7.99
CA MET A 146 -8.07 -2.29 7.91
C MET A 146 -9.00 -3.46 8.25
N PRO A 147 -9.87 -3.33 9.29
CA PRO A 147 -10.91 -4.31 9.53
C PRO A 147 -11.96 -4.24 8.40
N CYS A 148 -12.29 -5.38 7.83
CA CYS A 148 -13.17 -5.49 6.67
C CYS A 148 -14.29 -6.53 6.90
N ASP A 149 -15.49 -6.21 6.37
CA ASP A 149 -16.60 -7.14 6.23
C ASP A 149 -16.73 -7.53 4.75
N PRO A 150 -16.75 -8.83 4.40
CA PRO A 150 -16.81 -9.26 3.00
C PRO A 150 -18.12 -8.86 2.31
N LYS A 151 -19.23 -8.72 3.03
CA LYS A 151 -20.50 -8.28 2.44
C LYS A 151 -20.42 -6.83 1.99
N ILE A 152 -19.90 -5.95 2.86
CA ILE A 152 -19.73 -4.52 2.56
C ILE A 152 -18.68 -4.34 1.46
N PHE A 153 -17.62 -5.16 1.47
CA PHE A 153 -16.59 -5.09 0.45
C PHE A 153 -17.13 -5.48 -0.94
N ARG A 154 -18.04 -6.48 -1.02
CA ARG A 154 -18.74 -6.81 -2.26
C ARG A 154 -19.67 -5.69 -2.72
N GLN A 155 -20.43 -5.06 -1.83
CA GLN A 155 -21.25 -3.89 -2.17
C GLN A 155 -20.38 -2.75 -2.74
N MET A 156 -19.22 -2.47 -2.13
CA MET A 156 -18.25 -1.53 -2.70
C MET A 156 -17.77 -1.96 -4.10
N GLY A 157 -17.67 -3.27 -4.34
CA GLY A 157 -17.28 -3.83 -5.64
C GLY A 157 -18.27 -3.56 -6.76
N GLU A 158 -19.55 -3.31 -6.45
CA GLU A 158 -20.61 -2.96 -7.41
C GLU A 158 -20.51 -1.49 -7.87
N GLU A 159 -19.81 -0.65 -7.12
CA GLU A 159 -19.68 0.77 -7.41
C GLU A 159 -18.68 1.06 -8.53
N SER A 160 -19.05 1.95 -9.45
CA SER A 160 -18.21 2.31 -10.59
C SER A 160 -17.00 3.19 -10.24
N VAL A 161 -17.02 3.87 -9.09
CA VAL A 161 -16.00 4.86 -8.70
C VAL A 161 -14.59 4.29 -8.68
N TRP A 162 -14.40 3.08 -8.22
CA TRP A 162 -13.08 2.44 -8.12
C TRP A 162 -12.55 1.97 -9.49
N GLN A 163 -13.41 1.80 -10.48
CA GLN A 163 -13.01 1.42 -11.85
C GLN A 163 -12.29 2.56 -12.57
N ASN A 164 -12.54 3.81 -12.18
CA ASN A 164 -12.03 5.02 -12.81
C ASN A 164 -10.62 5.44 -12.35
N GLU A 165 -9.87 4.61 -11.64
CA GLU A 165 -8.49 4.87 -11.15
C GLU A 165 -8.32 6.13 -10.27
N LYS A 166 -9.39 6.76 -9.84
CA LYS A 166 -9.38 7.98 -9.02
C LYS A 166 -9.92 7.73 -7.61
N CYS A 167 -9.69 6.55 -7.09
CA CYS A 167 -10.22 6.14 -5.79
C CYS A 167 -9.08 5.67 -4.89
N THR A 168 -9.27 5.79 -3.57
CA THR A 168 -8.44 5.19 -2.55
C THR A 168 -9.25 4.17 -1.77
N ILE A 169 -8.73 2.95 -1.67
CA ILE A 169 -9.46 1.77 -1.17
C ILE A 169 -9.94 1.94 0.27
N ASN A 170 -9.08 2.42 1.17
CA ASN A 170 -9.43 2.50 2.59
C ASN A 170 -10.47 3.58 2.86
N THR A 171 -10.32 4.76 2.24
CA THR A 171 -11.26 5.86 2.39
C THR A 171 -12.62 5.48 1.80
N LEU A 172 -12.67 4.81 0.65
CA LEU A 172 -13.92 4.34 0.09
C LEU A 172 -14.59 3.31 1.00
N TYR A 173 -13.89 2.23 1.34
CA TYR A 173 -14.43 1.15 2.16
C TYR A 173 -14.87 1.64 3.54
N GLY A 174 -13.99 2.36 4.26
CA GLY A 174 -14.26 2.76 5.64
C GLY A 174 -15.52 3.63 5.79
N ASN A 175 -15.77 4.51 4.82
CA ASN A 175 -16.97 5.33 4.83
C ASN A 175 -18.22 4.57 4.39
N MET A 176 -18.14 3.68 3.39
CA MET A 176 -19.26 2.81 3.00
C MET A 176 -19.64 1.84 4.12
N ALA A 177 -18.67 1.39 4.90
CA ALA A 177 -18.89 0.54 6.07
C ALA A 177 -19.36 1.32 7.31
N GLY A 178 -19.48 2.63 7.25
CA GLY A 178 -19.87 3.46 8.39
C GLY A 178 -18.88 3.42 9.55
N LEU A 179 -17.60 3.13 9.28
CA LEU A 179 -16.59 3.03 10.34
C LEU A 179 -16.31 4.39 10.97
N ILE A 180 -16.07 4.36 12.28
CA ILE A 180 -15.67 5.55 13.03
C ILE A 180 -14.13 5.63 13.00
N PRO A 181 -13.54 6.73 12.48
CA PRO A 181 -12.10 6.86 12.41
C PRO A 181 -11.49 7.03 13.79
N HIS A 182 -10.49 6.20 14.08
CA HIS A 182 -9.71 6.23 15.30
C HIS A 182 -8.32 6.82 15.03
N LEU A 183 -7.88 7.78 15.84
CA LEU A 183 -6.51 8.27 15.82
C LEU A 183 -5.65 7.31 16.64
N GLY A 184 -4.71 6.65 16.01
CA GLY A 184 -3.84 5.67 16.67
C GLY A 184 -2.36 6.01 16.57
N ASP A 185 -1.59 5.36 17.43
CA ASP A 185 -0.14 5.44 17.43
C ASP A 185 0.43 4.54 16.33
N ILE A 186 0.68 5.18 15.19
CA ILE A 186 1.21 4.52 14.00
C ILE A 186 2.56 5.13 13.66
N LEU A 187 3.58 4.29 13.56
CA LEU A 187 4.88 4.69 13.06
C LEU A 187 4.94 4.48 11.55
N TYR A 188 5.20 5.55 10.80
CA TYR A 188 5.32 5.46 9.36
C TYR A 188 6.61 6.11 8.83
N TYR A 189 7.47 5.30 8.22
CA TYR A 189 8.67 5.77 7.57
C TYR A 189 8.44 6.09 6.08
N HIS A 190 8.28 7.37 5.78
CA HIS A 190 8.24 7.92 4.41
C HIS A 190 9.62 8.14 3.80
N SER A 191 10.66 8.19 4.63
CA SER A 191 12.05 8.45 4.29
C SER A 191 12.96 7.62 5.20
N PRO A 192 14.22 7.40 4.81
CA PRO A 192 15.15 6.62 5.61
C PRO A 192 15.23 7.10 7.06
N PRO A 193 15.15 6.21 8.05
CA PRO A 193 15.37 6.56 9.44
C PRO A 193 16.84 6.99 9.67
N GLY A 194 17.04 7.99 10.52
CA GLY A 194 18.37 8.57 10.73
C GLY A 194 19.43 7.59 11.25
N CYS A 195 19.06 6.64 12.12
CA CYS A 195 19.92 5.54 12.56
C CYS A 195 19.08 4.42 13.19
N HIS A 196 19.63 3.19 13.27
CA HIS A 196 18.92 2.02 13.84
C HIS A 196 18.50 2.20 15.30
N ARG A 197 19.30 2.89 16.14
CA ARG A 197 18.93 3.20 17.54
C ARG A 197 17.63 3.99 17.63
N LYS A 198 17.42 4.95 16.72
CA LYS A 198 16.16 5.72 16.64
C LYS A 198 14.99 4.81 16.26
N ILE A 199 15.19 3.83 15.37
CA ILE A 199 14.15 2.87 15.02
C ILE A 199 13.73 2.08 16.27
N PHE A 200 14.68 1.44 16.96
CA PHE A 200 14.39 0.65 18.16
C PHE A 200 13.75 1.46 19.30
N SER A 201 14.05 2.75 19.40
CA SER A 201 13.36 3.64 20.34
C SER A 201 11.94 3.94 19.88
N ALA A 202 11.75 4.25 18.60
CA ALA A 202 10.47 4.67 18.04
C ALA A 202 9.41 3.55 18.03
N VAL A 203 9.80 2.28 17.83
CA VAL A 203 8.87 1.14 17.78
C VAL A 203 8.31 0.73 19.13
N ARG A 204 8.77 1.31 20.24
CA ARG A 204 8.31 0.93 21.60
C ARG A 204 6.89 1.38 21.95
N GLY A 205 6.40 2.45 21.34
CA GLY A 205 5.08 3.03 21.60
C GLY A 205 4.00 2.55 20.64
N PRO A 206 4.21 2.66 19.32
CA PRO A 206 3.20 2.39 18.31
C PRO A 206 2.71 0.95 18.27
N MET A 207 1.48 0.77 17.78
CA MET A 207 0.90 -0.55 17.52
C MET A 207 1.40 -1.14 16.20
N PHE A 208 1.62 -0.28 15.20
CA PHE A 208 2.05 -0.68 13.86
C PHE A 208 3.28 0.09 13.40
N LEU A 209 4.15 -0.61 12.70
CA LEU A 209 5.22 -0.05 11.89
C LEU A 209 4.82 -0.20 10.42
N ASN A 210 4.81 0.92 9.71
CA ASN A 210 4.56 0.97 8.28
C ASN A 210 5.71 1.71 7.60
N TYR A 211 5.97 1.36 6.35
CA TYR A 211 7.02 2.02 5.58
C TYR A 211 6.69 1.97 4.09
N ASN A 212 7.40 2.72 3.30
CA ASN A 212 7.37 2.63 1.84
C ASN A 212 8.77 2.34 1.31
N ASN A 213 8.91 2.13 0.00
CA ASN A 213 10.19 1.85 -0.63
C ASN A 213 11.27 2.91 -0.36
N LYS A 214 10.90 4.17 -0.07
CA LYS A 214 11.86 5.22 0.29
C LYS A 214 12.31 5.13 1.74
N GLY A 215 11.42 4.69 2.63
CA GLY A 215 11.73 4.46 4.05
C GLY A 215 12.50 3.17 4.29
N LEU A 216 12.41 2.21 3.36
CA LEU A 216 13.04 0.91 3.46
C LEU A 216 14.53 0.97 3.04
N ASP A 217 15.36 1.52 3.90
CA ASP A 217 16.83 1.49 3.74
C ASP A 217 17.46 0.29 4.49
N ASN A 218 18.76 0.12 4.37
CA ASN A 218 19.49 -0.96 5.05
C ASN A 218 19.34 -0.94 6.58
N ARG A 219 19.12 0.23 7.18
CA ARG A 219 18.95 0.38 8.64
C ARG A 219 17.60 -0.16 9.09
N LEU A 220 16.54 0.12 8.32
CA LEU A 220 15.22 -0.44 8.59
C LEU A 220 15.20 -1.94 8.33
N ARG A 221 15.82 -2.41 7.23
CA ARG A 221 15.98 -3.85 6.94
C ARG A 221 16.67 -4.57 8.09
N TYR A 222 17.79 -4.05 8.57
CA TYR A 222 18.49 -4.59 9.75
C TYR A 222 17.59 -4.61 10.99
N ALA A 223 16.88 -3.51 11.27
CA ALA A 223 15.99 -3.45 12.42
C ALA A 223 14.86 -4.49 12.33
N LEU A 224 14.27 -4.71 11.15
CA LEU A 224 13.25 -5.74 10.92
C LEU A 224 13.80 -7.14 11.19
N THR A 225 15.02 -7.44 10.72
CA THR A 225 15.69 -8.73 10.98
C THR A 225 15.92 -8.99 12.47
N VAL A 226 16.31 -7.93 13.21
CA VAL A 226 16.52 -8.04 14.67
C VAL A 226 15.21 -8.14 15.45
N MET A 227 14.17 -7.40 15.01
CA MET A 227 12.86 -7.43 15.67
C MET A 227 12.09 -8.73 15.43
N PHE A 228 12.24 -9.32 14.26
CA PHE A 228 11.50 -10.51 13.82
C PHE A 228 12.45 -11.61 13.32
N PRO A 229 13.30 -12.18 14.19
CA PRO A 229 14.28 -13.18 13.81
C PRO A 229 13.66 -14.54 13.51
N ASP A 230 12.54 -14.84 14.18
CA ASP A 230 11.90 -16.15 14.10
C ASP A 230 11.10 -16.27 12.79
N TRP A 231 11.22 -17.41 12.15
CA TRP A 231 10.56 -17.68 10.89
C TRP A 231 9.08 -17.92 11.04
N SER A 232 8.32 -17.51 10.05
CA SER A 232 6.91 -17.90 10.00
C SER A 232 6.75 -19.27 9.33
N PRO A 233 5.74 -20.07 9.70
CA PRO A 233 5.41 -21.31 9.00
C PRO A 233 5.13 -21.13 7.50
N ALA A 234 4.86 -19.89 7.08
CA ALA A 234 4.64 -19.56 5.68
C ALA A 234 5.93 -19.40 4.85
N GLU A 235 7.10 -19.62 5.44
CA GLU A 235 8.39 -19.49 4.76
C GLU A 235 8.98 -20.87 4.45
N THR A 236 9.39 -21.08 3.19
CA THR A 236 10.20 -22.24 2.82
C THR A 236 11.61 -22.13 3.37
N ALA A 237 12.34 -23.26 3.43
CA ALA A 237 13.71 -23.32 3.94
C ALA A 237 14.77 -22.59 3.07
N ASP A 238 14.40 -22.05 1.92
CA ASP A 238 15.32 -21.26 1.10
C ASP A 238 15.47 -19.83 1.62
N HIS A 239 16.63 -19.58 2.24
CA HIS A 239 16.95 -18.32 2.94
C HIS A 239 17.96 -17.46 2.21
N SER A 240 18.42 -17.88 1.03
CA SER A 240 19.49 -17.22 0.27
C SER A 240 19.21 -15.74 -0.05
N GLU A 241 17.96 -15.31 0.07
CA GLU A 241 17.53 -13.94 -0.23
C GLU A 241 17.28 -13.07 1.03
N VAL A 242 17.44 -13.63 2.23
CA VAL A 242 17.32 -12.84 3.46
C VAL A 242 18.59 -12.01 3.63
N PHE A 243 18.40 -10.72 3.91
CA PHE A 243 19.47 -9.80 4.21
C PHE A 243 20.42 -10.37 5.28
N ASP A 244 21.72 -10.60 4.92
CA ASP A 244 22.74 -10.96 5.87
C ASP A 244 23.13 -9.70 6.68
N PRO A 245 22.92 -9.68 8.00
CA PRO A 245 23.34 -8.58 8.86
C PRO A 245 24.85 -8.26 8.72
N ASN A 246 25.68 -9.24 8.35
CA ASN A 246 27.12 -9.07 8.17
C ASN A 246 27.45 -8.25 6.91
N ASP A 247 26.64 -8.26 5.88
CA ASP A 247 26.83 -7.42 4.70
C ASP A 247 26.80 -5.93 5.04
N TRP A 248 26.12 -5.56 6.12
CA TRP A 248 26.06 -4.17 6.58
C TRP A 248 27.25 -3.78 7.45
N ILE A 249 27.75 -4.69 8.30
CA ILE A 249 28.86 -4.43 9.23
C ILE A 249 30.18 -4.20 8.48
N TYR A 250 30.37 -4.88 7.35
CA TYR A 250 31.61 -4.85 6.58
C TYR A 250 31.61 -3.87 5.40
N GLY A 251 30.61 -2.99 5.29
CA GLY A 251 30.64 -1.87 4.33
C GLY A 251 30.69 -2.27 2.84
N ARG A 252 30.25 -3.48 2.52
CA ARG A 252 29.99 -3.82 1.13
C ARG A 252 28.77 -3.03 0.68
N ASP A 253 29.08 -1.95 -0.03
CA ASP A 253 28.10 -1.05 -0.65
C ASP A 253 27.25 -1.87 -1.63
N SER A 254 26.22 -2.56 -1.10
CA SER A 254 25.19 -3.19 -1.91
C SER A 254 24.33 -2.09 -2.49
N ARG A 255 24.90 -1.37 -3.47
CA ARG A 255 24.06 -0.56 -4.35
C ARG A 255 22.97 -1.48 -4.86
N PRO A 256 21.70 -1.11 -4.76
CA PRO A 256 20.66 -1.90 -5.38
C PRO A 256 21.08 -2.14 -6.83
N ARG A 257 21.18 -3.40 -7.27
CA ARG A 257 21.42 -3.70 -8.68
C ARG A 257 20.35 -2.95 -9.44
N ILE A 258 20.76 -1.83 -10.05
CA ILE A 258 19.90 -1.05 -10.94
C ILE A 258 19.41 -2.09 -11.95
N ARG A 259 18.10 -2.38 -11.92
CA ARG A 259 17.49 -3.17 -13.00
C ARG A 259 17.98 -2.52 -14.29
N PRO A 260 18.48 -3.31 -15.27
CA PRO A 260 18.83 -2.73 -16.55
C PRO A 260 17.61 -1.92 -16.99
N GLU A 261 17.82 -0.62 -17.22
CA GLU A 261 16.77 0.27 -17.67
C GLU A 261 16.06 -0.41 -18.82
N GLN A 262 14.76 -0.68 -18.67
CA GLN A 262 13.96 -1.05 -19.82
C GLN A 262 14.21 0.03 -20.86
N PRO A 263 14.55 -0.32 -22.11
CA PRO A 263 14.92 0.66 -23.11
C PRO A 263 13.80 1.71 -23.15
N GLN A 264 14.15 2.90 -22.67
CA GLN A 264 13.21 4.02 -22.70
C GLN A 264 12.79 4.20 -24.14
N ASP A 265 11.51 4.04 -24.39
CA ASP A 265 10.94 4.26 -25.71
C ASP A 265 11.28 5.68 -26.19
N LYS A 266 12.37 5.75 -26.96
CA LYS A 266 12.90 7.01 -27.52
C LYS A 266 11.86 7.76 -28.36
N SER A 267 10.76 7.07 -28.75
CA SER A 267 9.65 7.66 -29.49
C SER A 267 8.88 8.71 -28.67
N ARG A 268 8.75 8.51 -27.36
CA ARG A 268 8.07 9.48 -26.47
C ARG A 268 8.89 10.76 -26.24
N ARG A 269 10.20 10.67 -26.27
CA ARG A 269 11.07 11.87 -26.14
C ARG A 269 11.04 12.71 -27.42
N ARG A 270 11.02 12.06 -28.59
CA ARG A 270 10.88 12.76 -29.89
C ARG A 270 9.53 13.46 -30.05
N ARG A 271 8.43 12.85 -29.60
CA ARG A 271 7.09 13.51 -29.62
C ARG A 271 7.01 14.74 -28.70
N ARG A 272 7.66 14.72 -27.52
CA ARG A 272 7.71 15.89 -26.64
C ARG A 272 8.59 17.01 -27.18
N GLN A 273 9.69 16.71 -27.84
CA GLN A 273 10.54 17.73 -28.49
C GLN A 273 9.88 18.32 -29.73
N ALA A 274 9.18 17.52 -30.52
CA ALA A 274 8.42 18.02 -31.67
C ALA A 274 7.27 18.97 -31.26
N SER A 275 6.57 18.68 -30.14
CA SER A 275 5.53 19.58 -29.63
C SER A 275 6.07 20.89 -29.06
N HIS A 276 7.30 20.90 -28.51
CA HIS A 276 7.95 22.14 -28.05
C HIS A 276 8.56 22.97 -29.21
N ALA A 277 8.96 22.32 -30.30
CA ALA A 277 9.46 23.01 -31.48
C ALA A 277 8.33 23.72 -32.25
N SER A 278 7.15 23.08 -32.38
CA SER A 278 6.00 23.68 -33.02
C SER A 278 5.44 24.89 -32.25
N LEU A 279 5.56 24.93 -30.93
CA LEU A 279 5.14 26.09 -30.12
C LEU A 279 6.12 27.28 -30.19
N ARG A 280 7.38 27.06 -30.59
CA ARG A 280 8.36 28.15 -30.80
C ARG A 280 8.25 28.79 -32.19
N ALA A 281 7.66 28.11 -33.19
CA ALA A 281 7.50 28.61 -34.55
C ALA A 281 6.31 29.57 -34.71
N ILE A 282 5.47 29.72 -33.67
CA ILE A 282 4.35 30.66 -33.70
C ILE A 282 4.84 32.02 -33.19
N GLY A 283 5.09 32.97 -34.08
CA GLY A 283 5.51 34.33 -33.79
C GLY A 283 4.50 35.09 -32.90
N PRO A 284 4.87 36.30 -32.40
CA PRO A 284 4.05 37.05 -31.43
C PRO A 284 2.61 37.37 -31.88
N ALA A 285 2.37 37.47 -33.16
CA ALA A 285 1.03 37.73 -33.72
C ALA A 285 0.06 36.53 -33.63
N GLY A 286 0.58 35.29 -33.68
CA GLY A 286 -0.23 34.08 -33.56
C GLY A 286 -0.73 33.80 -32.13
N ARG A 287 -0.01 34.28 -31.13
CA ARG A 287 -0.36 34.06 -29.70
C ARG A 287 -1.58 34.87 -29.25
N ARG A 288 -1.88 35.99 -29.87
CA ARG A 288 -3.09 36.80 -29.55
C ARG A 288 -4.39 36.15 -30.03
N ARG A 289 -4.38 35.43 -31.14
CA ARG A 289 -5.60 34.79 -31.69
C ARG A 289 -6.04 33.52 -30.91
N LEU A 290 -5.10 32.83 -30.24
CA LEU A 290 -5.43 31.65 -29.43
C LEU A 290 -6.02 31.99 -28.04
N ARG A 291 -5.75 33.18 -27.51
CA ARG A 291 -6.37 33.63 -26.23
C ARG A 291 -7.83 34.09 -26.42
N ALA A 292 -8.19 34.64 -27.59
CA ALA A 292 -9.56 35.12 -27.86
C ALA A 292 -10.58 33.97 -28.03
N ARG A 293 -10.15 32.74 -28.31
CA ARG A 293 -11.04 31.57 -28.46
C ARG A 293 -11.26 30.75 -27.18
N ARG A 294 -10.65 31.12 -26.06
CA ARG A 294 -10.83 30.43 -24.76
C ARG A 294 -11.63 31.23 -23.72
N GLY A 295 -12.17 32.35 -24.12
CA GLY A 295 -12.97 33.26 -23.26
C GLY A 295 -14.38 33.54 -23.80
N ALA A 296 -14.97 32.58 -24.56
CA ALA A 296 -16.39 32.61 -24.92
C ALA A 296 -17.03 31.28 -24.54
#